data_878e10ef09f64a28411c57e67b9e31af
#
_entry.id   878e10ef09f64a28411c57e67b9e31af
#
_cell.length_a   1.000
_cell.length_b   1.000
_cell.length_c   1.000
_cell.angle_alpha   90.00
_cell.angle_beta   90.00
_cell.angle_gamma   90.00
#
_symmetry.space_group_name_H-M   'P 1'
#
loop_
_entity.id
_entity.type
_entity.pdbx_description
1 polymer ?
#
loop_
_entity_poly.entity_id
_entity_poly.type
_entity_poly.pdbx_seq_one_letter_code
_entity_poly.pdbx_strand_id
1 'polypeptide(L)'
;MDVPKIKDASWRDYQAKLQRERRYKDRKKFMRRKVKFVLPVLVVCLAIYGFISGSFGSLFDDGKKAQDPKPGKQQVASKKAAPAVSYDKHEIHHFIDSRHFANLRDNFFEIQSNGRRLRVQTSIDPSLQNYLSQKLDRKNSSHIGIVVMDPDDGRILSLVGFDKANPSNNPCLDSSFPAASIFKIVTAAAALEKGNLRLDSKLRYNGRKYTLYKSQLKEKRNKYTHTISLKDAFAKSVNPVFGKLGTLYLGKTQLESYASAFGFNRQINLEVFLAPSQTVITDEPYQWAEIACGFNRQTTMSPVHGALISATIFNRGKLIEPTIVERISDEKGVNLYQSQPAVVTQAYAPHTSAAMRELMKTTIRSGTVRGTFRKYRR
;
A
#
# COMPACT_ATOMS: atom_id res chain seq x y z
N MET A 1 11.75 14.02 34.41
CA MET A 1 10.69 14.32 33.39
C MET A 1 9.86 13.07 33.25
N ASP A 2 8.65 13.07 33.83
CA ASP A 2 7.78 11.92 33.84
C ASP A 2 7.10 11.78 32.46
N VAL A 3 7.32 10.65 31.83
CA VAL A 3 6.62 10.25 30.60
C VAL A 3 5.19 9.85 31.01
N PRO A 4 4.13 10.46 30.47
CA PRO A 4 2.77 10.11 30.83
C PRO A 4 2.47 8.68 30.41
N LYS A 5 2.15 7.80 31.39
CA LYS A 5 1.61 6.45 31.15
C LYS A 5 0.30 6.57 30.39
N ILE A 6 0.31 6.25 29.09
CA ILE A 6 -0.91 6.07 28.30
C ILE A 6 -1.63 4.86 28.89
N LYS A 7 -2.80 5.08 29.50
CA LYS A 7 -3.68 4.01 29.97
C LYS A 7 -3.96 3.06 28.83
N ASP A 8 -3.62 1.79 29.01
CA ASP A 8 -3.94 0.68 28.10
C ASP A 8 -5.46 0.58 27.92
N ALA A 9 -5.98 1.31 26.93
CA ALA A 9 -7.29 0.99 26.39
C ALA A 9 -7.16 -0.42 25.80
N SER A 10 -7.77 -1.40 26.48
CA SER A 10 -7.69 -2.81 26.16
C SER A 10 -7.97 -3.00 24.65
N TRP A 11 -7.14 -3.78 23.94
CA TRP A 11 -7.40 -4.19 22.56
C TRP A 11 -8.83 -4.75 22.39
N ARG A 12 -9.40 -5.31 23.44
CA ARG A 12 -10.80 -5.75 23.50
C ARG A 12 -11.79 -4.61 23.30
N ASP A 13 -11.53 -3.44 23.90
CA ASP A 13 -12.41 -2.28 23.78
C ASP A 13 -12.35 -1.67 22.38
N TYR A 14 -11.16 -1.65 21.77
CA TYR A 14 -10.99 -1.25 20.37
C TYR A 14 -11.71 -2.22 19.42
N GLN A 15 -11.59 -3.53 19.63
CA GLN A 15 -12.32 -4.54 18.86
C GLN A 15 -13.84 -4.41 19.04
N ALA A 16 -14.31 -4.16 20.26
CA ALA A 16 -15.72 -3.92 20.53
C ALA A 16 -16.23 -2.66 19.84
N LYS A 17 -15.42 -1.59 19.82
CA LYS A 17 -15.73 -0.34 19.10
C LYS A 17 -15.81 -0.58 17.60
N LEU A 18 -14.83 -1.27 17.00
CA LEU A 18 -14.84 -1.63 15.57
C LEU A 18 -16.04 -2.51 15.19
N GLN A 19 -16.44 -3.43 16.06
CA GLN A 19 -17.63 -4.27 15.82
C GLN A 19 -18.93 -3.46 15.90
N ARG A 20 -19.03 -2.49 16.83
CA ARG A 20 -20.18 -1.57 16.92
C ARG A 20 -20.28 -0.69 15.67
N GLU A 21 -19.16 -0.13 15.20
CA GLU A 21 -19.12 0.68 14.00
C GLU A 21 -19.47 -0.11 12.74
N ARG A 22 -19.00 -1.36 12.61
CA ARG A 22 -19.39 -2.26 11.51
C ARG A 22 -20.86 -2.58 11.52
N ARG A 23 -21.46 -2.92 12.69
CA ARG A 23 -22.90 -3.16 12.81
C ARG A 23 -23.72 -1.93 12.45
N TYR A 24 -23.26 -0.73 12.82
CA TYR A 24 -23.92 0.52 12.47
C TYR A 24 -23.84 0.78 10.95
N LYS A 25 -22.67 0.58 10.32
CA LYS A 25 -22.48 0.70 8.86
C LYS A 25 -23.32 -0.31 8.09
N ASP A 26 -23.40 -1.54 8.56
CA ASP A 26 -24.20 -2.60 7.93
C ASP A 26 -25.71 -2.32 8.03
N ARG A 27 -26.22 -1.83 9.18
CA ARG A 27 -27.59 -1.35 9.34
C ARG A 27 -27.91 -0.17 8.42
N LYS A 28 -27.01 0.80 8.33
CA LYS A 28 -27.16 1.97 7.43
C LYS A 28 -27.13 1.56 5.95
N LYS A 29 -26.33 0.58 5.59
CA LYS A 29 -26.24 0.02 4.23
C LYS A 29 -27.50 -0.79 3.88
N PHE A 30 -28.07 -1.52 4.84
CA PHE A 30 -29.32 -2.24 4.69
C PHE A 30 -30.51 -1.27 4.52
N MET A 31 -30.58 -0.22 5.31
CA MET A 31 -31.60 0.84 5.17
C MET A 31 -31.48 1.56 3.83
N ARG A 32 -30.26 1.94 3.39
CA ARG A 32 -30.03 2.55 2.06
C ARG A 32 -30.37 1.61 0.90
N ARG A 33 -30.27 0.29 1.06
CA ARG A 33 -30.74 -0.68 0.06
C ARG A 33 -32.25 -0.67 -0.07
N LYS A 34 -33.00 -0.62 1.03
CA LYS A 34 -34.47 -0.53 1.01
C LYS A 34 -34.96 0.76 0.32
N VAL A 35 -34.31 1.89 0.62
CA VAL A 35 -34.66 3.18 0.00
C VAL A 35 -34.32 3.19 -1.50
N LYS A 36 -33.21 2.53 -1.93
CA LYS A 36 -32.86 2.44 -3.37
C LYS A 36 -33.77 1.54 -4.19
N PHE A 37 -34.57 0.66 -3.58
CA PHE A 37 -35.54 -0.18 -4.31
C PHE A 37 -36.90 0.49 -4.41
N VAL A 38 -37.28 1.37 -3.50
CA VAL A 38 -38.58 2.07 -3.53
C VAL A 38 -38.56 3.28 -4.48
N LEU A 39 -37.44 4.01 -4.55
CA LEU A 39 -37.32 5.19 -5.39
C LEU A 39 -37.39 4.94 -6.91
N PRO A 40 -36.73 3.89 -7.48
CA PRO A 40 -36.81 3.64 -8.92
C PRO A 40 -38.19 3.13 -9.37
N VAL A 41 -38.94 2.45 -8.52
CA VAL A 41 -40.31 2.03 -8.87
C VAL A 41 -41.23 3.24 -9.04
N LEU A 42 -41.06 4.28 -8.21
CA LEU A 42 -41.80 5.53 -8.32
C LEU A 42 -41.42 6.35 -9.56
N VAL A 43 -40.12 6.34 -9.94
CA VAL A 43 -39.62 7.05 -11.15
C VAL A 43 -40.05 6.33 -12.42
N VAL A 44 -40.10 5.01 -12.43
CA VAL A 44 -40.59 4.24 -13.60
C VAL A 44 -42.08 4.47 -13.81
N CYS A 45 -42.88 4.59 -12.77
CA CYS A 45 -44.31 4.93 -12.90
C CYS A 45 -44.54 6.35 -13.45
N LEU A 46 -43.67 7.32 -13.11
CA LEU A 46 -43.73 8.69 -13.65
C LEU A 46 -43.18 8.79 -15.07
N ALA A 47 -42.18 7.97 -15.45
CA ALA A 47 -41.61 7.94 -16.81
C ALA A 47 -42.58 7.32 -17.83
N ILE A 48 -43.40 6.35 -17.41
CA ILE A 48 -44.44 5.74 -18.27
C ILE A 48 -45.55 6.78 -18.56
N TYR A 49 -45.82 7.70 -17.64
CA TYR A 49 -46.78 8.75 -17.84
C TYR A 49 -46.28 9.88 -18.77
N GLY A 50 -44.94 10.10 -18.84
CA GLY A 50 -44.31 11.10 -19.72
C GLY A 50 -44.02 10.63 -21.15
N PHE A 51 -44.06 9.33 -21.41
CA PHE A 51 -43.75 8.75 -22.74
C PHE A 51 -44.93 8.74 -23.73
N ILE A 52 -46.11 9.21 -23.29
CA ILE A 52 -47.28 9.32 -24.13
C ILE A 52 -47.41 10.71 -24.81
N SER A 53 -46.51 11.66 -24.48
CA SER A 53 -46.49 13.00 -25.10
C SER A 53 -45.11 13.32 -25.70
N GLY A 54 -44.96 12.93 -26.95
CA GLY A 54 -43.82 12.95 -27.87
C GLY A 54 -42.90 14.16 -27.88
N SER A 55 -41.67 13.92 -28.28
CA SER A 55 -41.00 14.52 -29.45
C SER A 55 -39.53 14.22 -29.52
N PHE A 56 -39.11 13.80 -30.65
CA PHE A 56 -37.78 13.38 -31.13
C PHE A 56 -36.94 14.57 -31.61
N GLY A 57 -35.65 14.50 -31.53
CA GLY A 57 -34.72 15.37 -32.26
C GLY A 57 -33.28 14.82 -32.23
N SER A 58 -32.84 14.32 -33.34
CA SER A 58 -31.52 13.76 -33.67
C SER A 58 -30.42 14.80 -33.77
N LEU A 59 -29.15 14.38 -33.56
CA LEU A 59 -28.00 14.84 -34.36
C LEU A 59 -26.75 13.96 -34.12
N PHE A 60 -26.42 13.20 -35.14
CA PHE A 60 -25.06 12.67 -35.39
C PHE A 60 -24.32 13.70 -36.28
N ASP A 61 -23.07 13.94 -36.12
CA ASP A 61 -22.17 14.23 -37.21
C ASP A 61 -20.69 13.94 -36.91
N ASP A 62 -19.99 13.73 -37.98
CA ASP A 62 -18.78 13.01 -38.33
C ASP A 62 -17.44 13.59 -37.90
N GLY A 63 -16.49 12.67 -37.94
CA GLY A 63 -15.07 12.69 -37.69
C GLY A 63 -14.15 13.61 -38.52
N LYS A 64 -12.90 13.68 -38.03
CA LYS A 64 -11.69 13.86 -38.85
C LYS A 64 -10.44 13.33 -38.16
N LYS A 65 -9.70 12.49 -38.88
CA LYS A 65 -8.36 12.01 -38.57
C LYS A 65 -7.33 13.11 -38.82
N ALA A 66 -6.33 13.24 -37.94
CA ALA A 66 -5.12 13.99 -38.21
C ALA A 66 -3.90 13.07 -38.00
N GLN A 67 -2.94 13.19 -38.94
CA GLN A 67 -1.72 12.41 -39.06
C GLN A 67 -0.60 12.99 -38.21
N ASP A 68 0.23 12.08 -37.63
CA ASP A 68 1.48 12.43 -36.93
C ASP A 68 2.65 12.71 -37.86
N PRO A 69 3.53 13.66 -37.54
CA PRO A 69 4.82 13.80 -38.19
C PRO A 69 5.97 13.15 -37.40
N LYS A 70 6.84 12.42 -38.06
CA LYS A 70 8.06 11.77 -37.55
C LYS A 70 9.11 12.79 -37.08
N PRO A 71 9.86 12.52 -36.00
CA PRO A 71 10.95 13.38 -35.57
C PRO A 71 12.28 13.01 -36.25
N GLY A 72 12.96 14.05 -36.73
CA GLY A 72 14.31 13.99 -37.33
C GLY A 72 15.38 13.87 -36.24
N LYS A 73 16.41 13.08 -36.54
CA LYS A 73 17.63 12.93 -35.73
C LYS A 73 18.51 14.17 -35.85
N GLN A 74 18.77 14.85 -34.74
CA GLN A 74 19.91 15.77 -34.64
C GLN A 74 20.94 15.18 -33.67
N GLN A 75 22.12 14.89 -34.21
CA GLN A 75 23.34 14.62 -33.46
C GLN A 75 23.86 15.92 -32.86
N VAL A 76 24.00 15.99 -31.56
CA VAL A 76 24.69 17.07 -30.86
C VAL A 76 26.00 16.52 -30.30
N ALA A 77 27.10 17.16 -30.78
CA ALA A 77 28.46 16.84 -30.36
C ALA A 77 28.68 17.07 -28.87
N SER A 78 29.26 16.08 -28.19
CA SER A 78 29.60 16.13 -26.76
C SER A 78 30.83 17.00 -26.52
N LYS A 79 30.66 18.16 -25.87
CA LYS A 79 31.76 18.86 -25.19
C LYS A 79 31.98 18.15 -23.84
N LYS A 80 33.21 17.62 -23.61
CA LYS A 80 33.67 17.13 -22.32
C LYS A 80 33.55 18.25 -21.28
N ALA A 81 32.56 18.16 -20.38
CA ALA A 81 32.44 19.06 -19.25
C ALA A 81 33.31 18.52 -18.08
N ALA A 82 33.84 19.45 -17.28
CA ALA A 82 34.56 19.16 -16.04
C ALA A 82 33.69 18.29 -15.10
N PRO A 83 34.27 17.46 -14.17
CA PRO A 83 33.50 16.60 -13.31
C PRO A 83 32.54 17.46 -12.47
N ALA A 84 31.27 17.35 -12.75
CA ALA A 84 30.22 17.98 -11.95
C ALA A 84 30.19 17.31 -10.57
N VAL A 85 30.06 18.11 -9.52
CA VAL A 85 29.79 17.63 -8.15
C VAL A 85 28.53 16.78 -8.24
N SER A 86 28.63 15.46 -8.06
CA SER A 86 27.50 14.54 -8.04
C SER A 86 27.10 14.29 -6.61
N TYR A 87 25.86 14.63 -6.25
CA TYR A 87 25.29 14.30 -4.96
C TYR A 87 24.85 12.84 -4.92
N ASP A 88 24.98 12.20 -3.75
CA ASP A 88 24.30 10.95 -3.47
C ASP A 88 22.93 11.20 -2.79
N LYS A 89 22.14 10.14 -2.59
CA LYS A 89 20.82 10.24 -1.92
C LYS A 89 20.90 10.79 -0.51
N HIS A 90 21.96 10.48 0.24
CA HIS A 90 22.11 10.92 1.61
C HIS A 90 22.45 12.42 1.68
N GLU A 91 23.29 12.92 0.77
CA GLU A 91 23.62 14.34 0.69
C GLU A 91 22.40 15.20 0.35
N ILE A 92 21.46 14.65 -0.45
CA ILE A 92 20.22 15.33 -0.83
C ILE A 92 19.33 15.62 0.39
N HIS A 93 19.33 14.77 1.42
CA HIS A 93 18.56 14.98 2.66
C HIS A 93 18.86 16.31 3.35
N HIS A 94 20.05 16.88 3.15
CA HIS A 94 20.44 18.11 3.80
C HIS A 94 19.76 19.37 3.24
N PHE A 95 19.21 19.30 2.03
CA PHE A 95 18.60 20.46 1.39
C PHE A 95 17.21 20.20 0.78
N ILE A 96 16.71 18.97 0.79
CA ILE A 96 15.35 18.63 0.35
C ILE A 96 14.52 18.18 1.54
N ASP A 97 13.42 18.91 1.81
CA ASP A 97 12.46 18.59 2.87
C ASP A 97 11.31 17.74 2.29
N SER A 98 10.80 16.82 3.11
CA SER A 98 9.65 15.96 2.77
C SER A 98 8.38 16.73 2.39
N ARG A 99 8.23 17.97 2.89
CA ARG A 99 7.11 18.86 2.60
C ARG A 99 7.03 19.27 1.13
N HIS A 100 8.15 19.27 0.40
CA HIS A 100 8.16 19.58 -1.02
C HIS A 100 7.39 18.53 -1.86
N PHE A 101 7.28 17.30 -1.38
CA PHE A 101 6.68 16.19 -2.14
C PHE A 101 5.21 15.93 -1.80
N ALA A 102 4.72 16.44 -0.66
CA ALA A 102 3.36 16.23 -0.24
C ALA A 102 2.38 16.92 -1.21
N ASN A 103 1.59 16.12 -1.94
CA ASN A 103 0.60 16.61 -2.88
C ASN A 103 1.17 17.56 -3.97
N LEU A 104 2.40 17.33 -4.40
CA LEU A 104 3.08 18.11 -5.44
C LEU A 104 2.19 18.19 -6.70
N ARG A 105 2.02 19.40 -7.26
CA ARG A 105 1.14 19.62 -8.42
C ARG A 105 1.85 19.41 -9.76
N ASP A 106 3.14 19.71 -9.78
CA ASP A 106 4.01 19.57 -10.95
C ASP A 106 4.98 18.41 -10.74
N ASN A 107 5.71 18.02 -11.78
CA ASN A 107 6.75 17.00 -11.65
C ASN A 107 8.13 17.59 -11.34
N PHE A 108 8.21 18.85 -10.99
CA PHE A 108 9.43 19.52 -10.54
C PHE A 108 9.14 20.63 -9.55
N PHE A 109 10.17 21.05 -8.84
CA PHE A 109 10.19 22.28 -8.03
C PHE A 109 11.61 22.85 -8.01
N GLU A 110 11.75 24.09 -7.58
CA GLU A 110 13.03 24.77 -7.44
C GLU A 110 13.32 25.04 -5.96
N ILE A 111 14.59 24.91 -5.57
CA ILE A 111 15.10 25.22 -4.24
C ILE A 111 16.35 26.07 -4.32
N GLN A 112 16.67 26.75 -3.23
CA GLN A 112 17.94 27.43 -3.05
C GLN A 112 18.82 26.60 -2.12
N SER A 113 20.02 26.24 -2.56
CA SER A 113 21.00 25.54 -1.73
C SER A 113 22.40 26.09 -2.01
N ASN A 114 23.12 26.48 -0.94
CA ASN A 114 24.47 27.04 -1.04
C ASN A 114 24.60 28.20 -2.04
N GLY A 115 23.59 29.10 -2.05
CA GLY A 115 23.57 30.25 -2.97
C GLY A 115 23.30 29.93 -4.44
N ARG A 116 22.96 28.68 -4.75
CA ARG A 116 22.60 28.24 -6.13
C ARG A 116 21.12 27.87 -6.19
N ARG A 117 20.47 28.21 -7.29
CA ARG A 117 19.15 27.71 -7.60
C ARG A 117 19.29 26.32 -8.20
N LEU A 118 18.58 25.34 -7.62
CA LEU A 118 18.56 23.96 -8.07
C LEU A 118 17.16 23.60 -8.56
N ARG A 119 17.06 22.97 -9.71
CA ARG A 119 15.83 22.38 -10.23
C ARG A 119 15.80 20.90 -9.89
N VAL A 120 14.77 20.50 -9.11
CA VAL A 120 14.54 19.13 -8.69
C VAL A 120 13.45 18.54 -9.56
N GLN A 121 13.81 17.61 -10.44
CA GLN A 121 12.89 16.85 -11.27
C GLN A 121 12.46 15.60 -10.51
N THR A 122 11.15 15.35 -10.42
CA THR A 122 10.60 14.19 -9.70
C THR A 122 9.97 13.17 -10.66
N SER A 123 9.78 11.95 -10.17
CA SER A 123 9.05 10.87 -10.85
C SER A 123 7.52 10.99 -10.75
N ILE A 124 7.01 12.02 -10.08
CA ILE A 124 5.57 12.23 -9.90
C ILE A 124 4.88 12.46 -11.24
N ASP A 125 3.80 11.72 -11.48
CA ASP A 125 2.84 12.00 -12.54
C ASP A 125 1.79 13.00 -12.02
N PRO A 126 1.81 14.26 -12.49
CA PRO A 126 0.89 15.29 -12.02
C PRO A 126 -0.58 14.95 -12.27
N SER A 127 -0.90 14.28 -13.36
CA SER A 127 -2.26 13.90 -13.71
C SER A 127 -2.81 12.86 -12.75
N LEU A 128 -2.02 11.81 -12.47
CA LEU A 128 -2.34 10.77 -11.50
C LEU A 128 -2.44 11.34 -10.08
N GLN A 129 -1.48 12.18 -9.69
CA GLN A 129 -1.43 12.85 -8.40
C GLN A 129 -2.69 13.68 -8.15
N ASN A 130 -3.06 14.53 -9.10
CA ASN A 130 -4.26 15.37 -9.03
C ASN A 130 -5.53 14.53 -9.00
N TYR A 131 -5.65 13.52 -9.86
CA TYR A 131 -6.79 12.60 -9.84
C TYR A 131 -6.99 11.95 -8.47
N LEU A 132 -5.94 11.40 -7.88
CA LEU A 132 -6.02 10.74 -6.57
C LEU A 132 -6.34 11.74 -5.45
N SER A 133 -5.73 12.93 -5.46
CA SER A 133 -5.99 13.99 -4.48
C SER A 133 -7.46 14.41 -4.44
N GLN A 134 -8.13 14.48 -5.60
CA GLN A 134 -9.56 14.80 -5.69
C GLN A 134 -10.48 13.66 -5.19
N LYS A 135 -9.98 12.42 -5.10
CA LYS A 135 -10.77 11.24 -4.66
C LYS A 135 -10.68 10.98 -3.16
N LEU A 136 -9.92 11.75 -2.41
CA LEU A 136 -9.77 11.54 -0.97
C LEU A 136 -11.09 11.72 -0.22
N ASP A 137 -11.46 10.74 0.62
CA ASP A 137 -12.56 10.88 1.59
C ASP A 137 -12.06 11.55 2.88
N ARG A 138 -11.81 12.86 2.81
CA ARG A 138 -11.30 13.65 3.93
C ARG A 138 -12.29 13.76 5.08
N LYS A 139 -13.60 13.57 4.82
CA LYS A 139 -14.64 13.69 5.83
C LYS A 139 -14.58 12.59 6.89
N ASN A 140 -14.27 11.37 6.46
CA ASN A 140 -14.36 10.18 7.32
C ASN A 140 -12.99 9.65 7.76
N SER A 141 -11.90 10.37 7.45
CA SER A 141 -10.54 9.94 7.77
C SER A 141 -9.79 11.02 8.53
N SER A 142 -8.97 10.61 9.51
CA SER A 142 -8.01 11.50 10.19
C SER A 142 -6.71 11.60 9.39
N HIS A 143 -6.26 10.48 8.82
CA HIS A 143 -5.05 10.39 8.01
C HIS A 143 -5.34 9.59 6.75
N ILE A 144 -4.80 10.00 5.64
CA ILE A 144 -4.80 9.26 4.37
C ILE A 144 -3.40 9.36 3.78
N GLY A 145 -2.81 8.21 3.42
CA GLY A 145 -1.59 8.12 2.63
C GLY A 145 -1.87 7.23 1.42
N ILE A 146 -1.60 7.73 0.22
CA ILE A 146 -1.68 6.97 -1.03
C ILE A 146 -0.34 7.09 -1.73
N VAL A 147 0.28 5.95 -1.99
CA VAL A 147 1.53 5.85 -2.74
C VAL A 147 1.29 4.97 -3.96
N VAL A 148 1.63 5.47 -5.13
CA VAL A 148 1.69 4.69 -6.36
C VAL A 148 3.14 4.62 -6.77
N MET A 149 3.62 3.41 -7.03
CA MET A 149 5.02 3.13 -7.32
C MET A 149 5.11 2.24 -8.57
N ASP A 150 6.08 2.55 -9.41
CA ASP A 150 6.48 1.65 -10.48
C ASP A 150 7.23 0.46 -9.86
N PRO A 151 6.76 -0.78 -10.03
CA PRO A 151 7.40 -1.92 -9.42
C PRO A 151 8.76 -2.25 -10.02
N ASP A 152 9.04 -1.87 -11.27
CA ASP A 152 10.24 -2.30 -11.98
C ASP A 152 11.50 -1.55 -11.53
N ASP A 153 11.36 -0.27 -11.16
CA ASP A 153 12.50 0.59 -10.82
C ASP A 153 12.35 1.35 -9.49
N GLY A 154 11.21 1.23 -8.80
CA GLY A 154 10.97 1.86 -7.51
C GLY A 154 10.56 3.35 -7.58
N ARG A 155 10.32 3.91 -8.77
CA ARG A 155 9.88 5.30 -8.91
C ARG A 155 8.51 5.52 -8.28
N ILE A 156 8.39 6.54 -7.45
CA ILE A 156 7.13 6.97 -6.86
C ILE A 156 6.40 7.89 -7.84
N LEU A 157 5.34 7.35 -8.46
CA LEU A 157 4.53 8.07 -9.46
C LEU A 157 3.46 8.96 -8.81
N SER A 158 3.10 8.69 -7.56
CA SER A 158 2.16 9.53 -6.81
C SER A 158 2.38 9.37 -5.31
N LEU A 159 2.34 10.52 -4.60
CA LEU A 159 2.48 10.62 -3.15
C LEU A 159 1.42 11.59 -2.62
N VAL A 160 0.23 11.07 -2.30
CA VAL A 160 -0.91 11.86 -1.88
C VAL A 160 -1.20 11.66 -0.41
N GLY A 161 -1.10 12.72 0.38
CA GLY A 161 -1.28 12.72 1.81
C GLY A 161 -2.41 13.63 2.28
N PHE A 162 -3.06 13.25 3.37
CA PHE A 162 -3.98 14.08 4.12
C PHE A 162 -3.86 13.76 5.60
N ASP A 163 -3.54 14.76 6.38
CA ASP A 163 -3.57 14.74 7.85
C ASP A 163 -4.52 15.84 8.32
N LYS A 164 -5.56 15.44 9.05
CA LYS A 164 -6.59 16.37 9.51
C LYS A 164 -6.09 17.33 10.59
N ALA A 165 -5.19 16.83 11.44
CA ALA A 165 -4.64 17.61 12.57
C ALA A 165 -3.46 18.48 12.15
N ASN A 166 -2.64 18.01 11.21
CA ASN A 166 -1.46 18.74 10.72
C ASN A 166 -1.38 18.67 9.20
N PRO A 167 -1.96 19.65 8.49
CA PRO A 167 -1.96 19.67 7.02
C PRO A 167 -0.57 19.73 6.36
N SER A 168 0.46 20.12 7.12
CA SER A 168 1.86 20.13 6.65
C SER A 168 2.56 18.79 6.79
N ASN A 169 1.96 17.82 7.50
CA ASN A 169 2.51 16.48 7.64
C ASN A 169 2.32 15.67 6.35
N ASN A 170 3.26 14.76 6.09
CA ASN A 170 3.18 13.81 4.98
C ASN A 170 2.94 12.39 5.50
N PRO A 171 1.68 11.95 5.64
CA PRO A 171 1.37 10.62 6.16
C PRO A 171 1.94 9.47 5.33
N CYS A 172 2.33 9.72 4.07
CA CYS A 172 2.94 8.69 3.22
C CYS A 172 4.31 8.23 3.71
N LEU A 173 5.02 9.11 4.43
CA LEU A 173 6.36 8.86 4.98
C LEU A 173 6.33 8.49 6.47
N ASP A 174 5.18 8.60 7.13
CA ASP A 174 5.03 8.31 8.55
C ASP A 174 4.98 6.80 8.79
N SER A 175 5.98 6.27 9.49
CA SER A 175 6.11 4.85 9.85
C SER A 175 5.43 4.48 11.17
N SER A 176 4.60 5.33 11.75
CA SER A 176 3.89 5.07 13.01
C SER A 176 2.59 4.26 12.83
N PHE A 177 2.12 4.06 11.60
CA PHE A 177 0.87 3.33 11.35
C PHE A 177 1.06 1.82 11.52
N PRO A 178 0.14 1.12 12.22
CA PRO A 178 0.19 -0.33 12.32
C PRO A 178 0.16 -1.00 10.95
N ALA A 179 1.09 -1.93 10.70
CA ALA A 179 1.15 -2.73 9.46
C ALA A 179 -0.12 -3.59 9.27
N ALA A 180 -0.75 -3.97 10.37
CA ALA A 180 -1.97 -4.77 10.37
C ALA A 180 -1.85 -6.01 9.44
N SER A 181 -2.92 -6.33 8.71
CA SER A 181 -2.95 -7.53 7.84
C SER A 181 -2.01 -7.46 6.62
N ILE A 182 -1.31 -6.36 6.38
CA ILE A 182 -0.27 -6.29 5.35
C ILE A 182 0.89 -7.20 5.73
N PHE A 183 1.21 -7.34 7.02
CA PHE A 183 2.25 -8.26 7.49
C PHE A 183 2.01 -9.73 7.11
N LYS A 184 0.77 -10.13 6.81
CA LYS A 184 0.47 -11.46 6.28
C LYS A 184 1.17 -11.77 4.95
N ILE A 185 1.60 -10.76 4.20
CA ILE A 185 2.42 -10.94 2.99
C ILE A 185 3.78 -11.52 3.37
N VAL A 186 4.42 -10.95 4.41
CA VAL A 186 5.69 -11.42 4.96
C VAL A 186 5.55 -12.86 5.46
N THR A 187 4.53 -13.11 6.28
CA THR A 187 4.24 -14.44 6.84
C THR A 187 3.93 -15.47 5.75
N ALA A 188 3.22 -15.09 4.69
CA ALA A 188 2.91 -16.00 3.59
C ALA A 188 4.16 -16.39 2.79
N ALA A 189 5.06 -15.46 2.53
CA ALA A 189 6.34 -15.74 1.88
C ALA A 189 7.17 -16.72 2.71
N ALA A 190 7.31 -16.46 4.01
CA ALA A 190 7.99 -17.33 4.94
C ALA A 190 7.35 -18.73 5.00
N ALA A 191 6.03 -18.81 5.05
CA ALA A 191 5.29 -20.07 5.14
C ALA A 191 5.45 -20.93 3.86
N LEU A 192 5.49 -20.32 2.69
CA LEU A 192 5.73 -21.00 1.41
C LEU A 192 7.15 -21.53 1.29
N GLU A 193 8.15 -20.85 1.85
CA GLU A 193 9.56 -21.23 1.70
C GLU A 193 10.10 -22.09 2.85
N LYS A 194 9.67 -21.81 4.07
CA LYS A 194 10.19 -22.46 5.29
C LYS A 194 9.16 -23.33 6.00
N GLY A 195 7.88 -23.07 5.77
CA GLY A 195 6.79 -23.82 6.39
C GLY A 195 6.37 -25.09 5.63
N ASN A 196 7.03 -25.45 4.52
CA ASN A 196 6.68 -26.57 3.63
C ASN A 196 5.21 -26.53 3.18
N LEU A 197 4.66 -25.32 3.00
CA LEU A 197 3.27 -25.11 2.61
C LEU A 197 3.15 -24.76 1.13
N ARG A 198 2.01 -25.15 0.55
CA ARG A 198 1.59 -24.82 -0.81
C ARG A 198 0.30 -24.00 -0.77
N LEU A 199 -0.08 -23.41 -1.88
CA LEU A 199 -1.32 -22.61 -1.99
C LEU A 199 -2.58 -23.40 -1.59
N ASP A 200 -2.61 -24.68 -1.90
CA ASP A 200 -3.72 -25.62 -1.64
C ASP A 200 -3.61 -26.33 -0.28
N SER A 201 -2.51 -26.15 0.47
CA SER A 201 -2.33 -26.76 1.80
C SER A 201 -3.54 -26.50 2.69
N LYS A 202 -4.11 -27.56 3.26
CA LYS A 202 -5.30 -27.50 4.11
C LYS A 202 -4.91 -27.14 5.53
N LEU A 203 -5.40 -26.00 5.99
CA LEU A 203 -5.16 -25.46 7.32
C LEU A 203 -6.48 -25.44 8.10
N ARG A 204 -6.41 -25.65 9.41
CA ARG A 204 -7.58 -25.71 10.27
C ARG A 204 -7.60 -24.57 11.26
N TYR A 205 -8.78 -24.02 11.52
CA TYR A 205 -8.97 -23.02 12.56
C TYR A 205 -10.34 -23.15 13.22
N ASN A 206 -10.43 -22.70 14.46
CA ASN A 206 -11.67 -22.67 15.24
C ASN A 206 -12.14 -21.23 15.43
N GLY A 207 -13.44 -21.02 15.55
CA GLY A 207 -14.05 -19.73 15.85
C GLY A 207 -14.08 -18.76 14.67
N ARG A 208 -14.07 -17.47 14.98
CA ARG A 208 -14.23 -16.40 13.97
C ARG A 208 -12.91 -16.06 13.30
N LYS A 209 -12.95 -15.81 11.99
CA LYS A 209 -11.76 -15.56 11.16
C LYS A 209 -10.97 -14.28 11.46
N TYR A 210 -11.61 -13.28 12.10
CA TYR A 210 -10.98 -11.99 12.41
C TYR A 210 -10.64 -11.82 13.88
N THR A 211 -10.69 -12.88 14.67
CA THR A 211 -10.25 -12.90 16.08
C THR A 211 -8.93 -13.61 16.20
N LEU A 212 -8.23 -13.37 17.30
CA LEU A 212 -7.05 -14.12 17.70
C LEU A 212 -7.14 -14.36 19.22
N TYR A 213 -7.25 -15.62 19.61
CA TYR A 213 -7.26 -16.07 21.01
C TYR A 213 -6.28 -17.23 21.16
N LYS A 214 -5.66 -17.38 22.35
CA LYS A 214 -4.76 -18.50 22.66
C LYS A 214 -5.40 -19.86 22.38
N SER A 215 -6.72 -20.00 22.61
CA SER A 215 -7.47 -21.24 22.32
C SER A 215 -7.55 -21.57 20.81
N GLN A 216 -7.51 -20.57 19.95
CA GLN A 216 -7.55 -20.76 18.50
C GLN A 216 -6.21 -21.23 17.91
N LEU A 217 -5.11 -21.08 18.65
CA LEU A 217 -3.78 -21.54 18.24
C LEU A 217 -3.56 -23.03 18.52
N LYS A 218 -4.39 -23.63 19.36
CA LYS A 218 -4.29 -25.07 19.68
C LYS A 218 -4.78 -25.92 18.51
N GLU A 219 -4.09 -27.04 18.24
CA GLU A 219 -4.49 -28.06 17.26
C GLU A 219 -5.62 -28.97 17.82
N LYS A 220 -6.77 -28.38 18.18
CA LYS A 220 -7.92 -29.11 18.66
C LYS A 220 -9.01 -29.17 17.58
N ARG A 221 -9.43 -30.39 17.19
CA ARG A 221 -10.54 -30.62 16.27
C ARG A 221 -11.85 -30.76 17.04
N ASN A 222 -12.89 -30.05 16.61
CA ASN A 222 -14.25 -30.18 17.13
C ASN A 222 -15.26 -29.82 16.02
N LYS A 223 -16.55 -29.87 16.33
CA LYS A 223 -17.65 -29.57 15.39
C LYS A 223 -17.62 -28.17 14.77
N TYR A 224 -16.85 -27.22 15.36
CA TYR A 224 -16.69 -25.85 14.88
C TYR A 224 -15.37 -25.62 14.11
N THR A 225 -14.64 -26.69 13.83
CA THR A 225 -13.39 -26.60 13.11
C THR A 225 -13.64 -26.36 11.62
N HIS A 226 -13.12 -25.26 11.12
CA HIS A 226 -13.12 -24.94 9.69
C HIS A 226 -11.83 -25.41 9.04
N THR A 227 -11.93 -25.95 7.83
CA THR A 227 -10.78 -26.27 6.97
C THR A 227 -10.76 -25.30 5.80
N ILE A 228 -9.58 -24.75 5.50
CA ILE A 228 -9.39 -23.73 4.47
C ILE A 228 -8.03 -23.93 3.80
N SER A 229 -7.88 -23.58 2.51
CA SER A 229 -6.57 -23.55 1.85
C SER A 229 -5.75 -22.35 2.34
N LEU A 230 -4.41 -22.43 2.25
CA LEU A 230 -3.54 -21.28 2.52
C LEU A 230 -3.95 -20.07 1.65
N LYS A 231 -4.22 -20.31 0.37
CA LYS A 231 -4.67 -19.29 -0.58
C LYS A 231 -5.94 -18.59 -0.13
N ASP A 232 -6.95 -19.34 0.27
CA ASP A 232 -8.21 -18.75 0.74
C ASP A 232 -8.09 -18.09 2.11
N ALA A 233 -7.23 -18.63 2.99
CA ALA A 233 -6.94 -18.05 4.31
C ALA A 233 -6.28 -16.67 4.16
N PHE A 234 -5.34 -16.53 3.23
CA PHE A 234 -4.73 -15.25 2.88
C PHE A 234 -5.78 -14.29 2.30
N ALA A 235 -6.48 -14.72 1.26
CA ALA A 235 -7.47 -13.90 0.57
C ALA A 235 -8.59 -13.37 1.49
N LYS A 236 -9.01 -14.18 2.46
CA LYS A 236 -10.04 -13.85 3.46
C LYS A 236 -9.46 -13.25 4.74
N SER A 237 -8.15 -13.09 4.82
CA SER A 237 -7.43 -12.51 5.96
C SER A 237 -7.76 -13.20 7.30
N VAL A 238 -7.61 -14.53 7.36
CA VAL A 238 -8.02 -15.37 8.51
C VAL A 238 -6.94 -15.33 9.58
N ASN A 239 -7.16 -14.55 10.66
CA ASN A 239 -6.18 -14.36 11.74
C ASN A 239 -5.75 -15.66 12.43
N PRO A 240 -6.68 -16.58 12.84
CA PRO A 240 -6.24 -17.81 13.52
C PRO A 240 -5.34 -18.70 12.68
N VAL A 241 -5.52 -18.71 11.35
CA VAL A 241 -4.63 -19.46 10.45
C VAL A 241 -3.23 -18.83 10.44
N PHE A 242 -3.14 -17.53 10.21
CA PHE A 242 -1.85 -16.83 10.19
C PHE A 242 -1.17 -16.81 11.57
N GLY A 243 -1.94 -16.72 12.66
CA GLY A 243 -1.39 -16.90 14.01
C GLY A 243 -0.76 -18.27 14.21
N LYS A 244 -1.39 -19.35 13.73
CA LYS A 244 -0.79 -20.70 13.75
C LYS A 244 0.44 -20.80 12.85
N LEU A 245 0.45 -20.14 11.69
CA LEU A 245 1.67 -20.09 10.87
C LEU A 245 2.83 -19.50 11.66
N GLY A 246 2.60 -18.42 12.39
CA GLY A 246 3.62 -17.81 13.24
C GLY A 246 4.13 -18.72 14.35
N THR A 247 3.23 -19.44 15.05
CA THR A 247 3.58 -20.23 16.24
C THR A 247 4.02 -21.67 15.95
N LEU A 248 3.38 -22.33 14.98
CA LEU A 248 3.59 -23.78 14.75
C LEU A 248 4.51 -24.08 13.57
N TYR A 249 4.68 -23.16 12.63
CA TYR A 249 5.43 -23.41 11.40
C TYR A 249 6.71 -22.57 11.30
N LEU A 250 6.69 -21.31 11.78
CA LEU A 250 7.77 -20.36 11.54
C LEU A 250 8.62 -20.08 12.78
N GLY A 251 7.97 -19.76 13.90
CA GLY A 251 8.67 -19.33 15.11
C GLY A 251 9.30 -17.92 14.97
N LYS A 252 10.01 -17.52 16.02
CA LYS A 252 10.66 -16.21 16.12
C LYS A 252 11.65 -15.96 14.98
N THR A 253 12.60 -16.87 14.81
CA THR A 253 13.74 -16.70 13.88
C THR A 253 13.28 -16.48 12.44
N GLN A 254 12.29 -17.26 11.96
CA GLN A 254 11.81 -17.08 10.59
C GLN A 254 11.02 -15.78 10.43
N LEU A 255 10.22 -15.40 11.43
CA LEU A 255 9.49 -14.12 11.40
C LEU A 255 10.44 -12.94 11.37
N GLU A 256 11.51 -12.93 12.19
CA GLU A 256 12.54 -11.89 12.18
C GLU A 256 13.28 -11.83 10.84
N SER A 257 13.73 -12.98 10.34
CA SER A 257 14.46 -13.08 9.09
C SER A 257 13.66 -12.51 7.91
N TYR A 258 12.40 -12.93 7.76
CA TYR A 258 11.56 -12.46 6.67
C TYR A 258 11.08 -11.03 6.87
N ALA A 259 10.83 -10.59 8.09
CA ALA A 259 10.52 -9.18 8.37
C ALA A 259 11.69 -8.28 7.91
N SER A 260 12.93 -8.62 8.29
CA SER A 260 14.12 -7.91 7.86
C SER A 260 14.34 -7.97 6.35
N ALA A 261 14.10 -9.11 5.72
CA ALA A 261 14.21 -9.28 4.27
C ALA A 261 13.17 -8.42 3.49
N PHE A 262 12.00 -8.18 4.07
CA PHE A 262 10.99 -7.27 3.55
C PHE A 262 11.21 -5.81 3.96
N GLY A 263 12.31 -5.45 4.63
CA GLY A 263 12.70 -4.07 4.96
C GLY A 263 12.26 -3.58 6.33
N PHE A 264 11.63 -4.38 7.18
CA PHE A 264 11.37 -3.99 8.58
C PHE A 264 12.68 -3.90 9.36
N ASN A 265 12.77 -2.92 10.28
CA ASN A 265 13.95 -2.61 11.08
C ASN A 265 15.21 -2.29 10.23
N ARG A 266 15.01 -1.87 8.98
CA ARG A 266 16.09 -1.44 8.08
C ARG A 266 15.87 0.00 7.66
N GLN A 267 16.96 0.74 7.51
CA GLN A 267 16.94 2.00 6.81
C GLN A 267 16.71 1.73 5.31
N ILE A 268 15.68 2.33 4.75
CA ILE A 268 15.40 2.33 3.31
C ILE A 268 15.73 3.73 2.82
N ASN A 269 16.66 3.82 1.87
CA ASN A 269 17.09 5.11 1.35
C ASN A 269 16.05 5.66 0.38
N LEU A 270 15.65 6.89 0.63
CA LEU A 270 14.82 7.72 -0.22
C LEU A 270 15.48 9.11 -0.22
N GLU A 271 15.22 9.96 -1.16
CA GLU A 271 15.81 11.31 -1.22
C GLU A 271 15.30 12.26 -0.13
N VAL A 272 14.44 11.78 0.73
CA VAL A 272 14.04 12.42 2.00
C VAL A 272 14.06 11.39 3.11
N PHE A 273 14.14 11.86 4.35
CA PHE A 273 14.14 10.96 5.50
C PHE A 273 12.86 10.12 5.55
N LEU A 274 13.03 8.80 5.53
CA LEU A 274 11.99 7.81 5.74
C LEU A 274 12.34 7.01 7.01
N ALA A 275 11.56 7.21 8.08
CA ALA A 275 11.77 6.47 9.31
C ALA A 275 11.61 4.95 9.06
N PRO A 276 12.49 4.10 9.62
CA PRO A 276 12.36 2.66 9.47
C PRO A 276 11.01 2.14 9.98
N SER A 277 10.39 1.26 9.22
CA SER A 277 9.25 0.48 9.69
C SER A 277 9.71 -0.49 10.77
N GLN A 278 8.93 -0.67 11.84
CA GLN A 278 9.35 -1.35 13.06
C GLN A 278 8.62 -2.67 13.26
N THR A 279 9.36 -3.67 13.74
CA THR A 279 8.79 -4.87 14.37
C THR A 279 9.72 -5.36 15.46
N VAL A 280 9.16 -5.66 16.63
CA VAL A 280 9.91 -6.22 17.76
C VAL A 280 9.31 -7.58 18.07
N ILE A 281 10.11 -8.64 17.94
CA ILE A 281 9.69 -10.03 18.13
C ILE A 281 10.35 -10.57 19.40
N THR A 282 9.55 -10.74 20.46
CA THR A 282 10.01 -11.29 21.76
C THR A 282 10.01 -12.82 21.74
N ASP A 283 10.37 -13.44 22.87
CA ASP A 283 10.35 -14.91 23.00
C ASP A 283 8.94 -15.47 23.33
N GLU A 284 7.91 -14.61 23.36
CA GLU A 284 6.53 -15.01 23.65
C GLU A 284 5.81 -15.58 22.42
N PRO A 285 5.47 -16.88 22.39
CA PRO A 285 4.85 -17.51 21.21
C PRO A 285 3.50 -16.88 20.82
N TYR A 286 2.75 -16.32 21.76
CA TYR A 286 1.50 -15.65 21.43
C TYR A 286 1.72 -14.35 20.65
N GLN A 287 2.80 -13.63 20.94
CA GLN A 287 3.21 -12.45 20.17
C GLN A 287 3.59 -12.82 18.73
N TRP A 288 4.22 -13.99 18.51
CA TRP A 288 4.51 -14.47 17.13
C TRP A 288 3.20 -14.64 16.35
N ALA A 289 2.15 -15.15 17.00
CA ALA A 289 0.84 -15.24 16.37
C ALA A 289 0.24 -13.87 16.04
N GLU A 290 0.38 -12.90 16.94
CA GLU A 290 -0.11 -11.53 16.73
C GLU A 290 0.62 -10.86 15.58
N ILE A 291 1.93 -10.95 15.52
CA ILE A 291 2.78 -10.39 14.46
C ILE A 291 2.46 -11.07 13.14
N ALA A 292 2.50 -12.41 13.08
CA ALA A 292 2.26 -13.16 11.86
C ALA A 292 0.91 -12.87 11.19
N CYS A 293 -0.12 -12.58 11.99
CA CYS A 293 -1.42 -12.18 11.43
C CYS A 293 -1.66 -10.67 11.39
N GLY A 294 -0.71 -9.85 11.87
CA GLY A 294 -0.85 -8.40 11.94
C GLY A 294 -1.90 -7.94 12.92
N PHE A 295 -2.05 -8.64 14.04
CA PHE A 295 -3.04 -8.35 15.09
C PHE A 295 -2.43 -7.63 16.30
N ASN A 296 -1.42 -6.81 16.06
CA ASN A 296 -0.73 -5.98 17.04
C ASN A 296 -0.64 -4.53 16.56
N ARG A 297 -0.15 -3.63 17.41
CA ARG A 297 0.05 -2.22 17.10
C ARG A 297 1.54 -1.83 17.02
N GLN A 298 2.42 -2.68 17.55
CA GLN A 298 3.86 -2.40 17.63
C GLN A 298 4.58 -2.67 16.31
N THR A 299 4.04 -3.52 15.46
CA THR A 299 4.54 -3.66 14.08
C THR A 299 3.98 -2.52 13.26
N THR A 300 4.83 -1.56 12.94
CA THR A 300 4.42 -0.32 12.26
C THR A 300 5.14 -0.14 10.92
N MET A 301 4.52 0.60 10.00
CA MET A 301 5.07 0.85 8.68
C MET A 301 4.48 2.11 8.03
N SER A 302 5.25 2.73 7.13
CA SER A 302 4.76 3.81 6.28
C SER A 302 4.00 3.29 5.05
N PRO A 303 3.12 4.12 4.45
CA PRO A 303 2.53 3.82 3.14
C PRO A 303 3.56 3.59 2.02
N VAL A 304 4.69 4.30 2.03
CA VAL A 304 5.81 4.07 1.08
C VAL A 304 6.34 2.64 1.25
N HIS A 305 6.59 2.19 2.48
CA HIS A 305 7.03 0.81 2.71
C HIS A 305 5.95 -0.21 2.28
N GLY A 306 4.67 0.10 2.47
CA GLY A 306 3.55 -0.73 1.96
C GLY A 306 3.57 -0.89 0.44
N ALA A 307 3.89 0.19 -0.28
CA ALA A 307 4.07 0.16 -1.73
C ALA A 307 5.28 -0.70 -2.14
N LEU A 308 6.40 -0.58 -1.42
CA LEU A 308 7.60 -1.40 -1.64
C LEU A 308 7.32 -2.90 -1.44
N ILE A 309 6.62 -3.29 -0.37
CA ILE A 309 6.21 -4.68 -0.14
C ILE A 309 5.36 -5.19 -1.32
N SER A 310 4.48 -4.34 -1.85
CA SER A 310 3.66 -4.70 -3.01
C SER A 310 4.50 -4.83 -4.29
N ALA A 311 5.42 -3.91 -4.53
CA ALA A 311 6.35 -3.94 -5.67
C ALA A 311 7.25 -5.19 -5.64
N THR A 312 7.72 -5.59 -4.46
CA THR A 312 8.53 -6.80 -4.25
C THR A 312 7.87 -8.06 -4.82
N ILE A 313 6.53 -8.15 -4.80
CA ILE A 313 5.80 -9.30 -5.35
C ILE A 313 5.90 -9.32 -6.89
N PHE A 314 5.86 -8.18 -7.55
CA PHE A 314 6.04 -8.06 -9.00
C PHE A 314 7.50 -8.28 -9.40
N ASN A 315 8.44 -7.83 -8.59
CA ASN A 315 9.88 -7.92 -8.81
C ASN A 315 10.52 -9.23 -8.39
N ARG A 316 9.75 -10.32 -8.41
CA ARG A 316 10.25 -11.67 -8.15
C ARG A 316 10.99 -11.76 -6.81
N GLY A 317 10.50 -11.06 -5.79
CA GLY A 317 11.05 -11.03 -4.44
C GLY A 317 12.15 -9.99 -4.21
N LYS A 318 12.54 -9.20 -5.19
CA LYS A 318 13.50 -8.11 -5.01
C LYS A 318 12.80 -6.89 -4.41
N LEU A 319 13.25 -6.45 -3.26
CA LEU A 319 12.90 -5.15 -2.68
C LEU A 319 13.81 -4.09 -3.32
N ILE A 320 13.24 -3.23 -4.14
CA ILE A 320 13.95 -2.16 -4.85
C ILE A 320 13.93 -0.90 -4.00
N GLU A 321 15.00 -0.15 -3.99
CA GLU A 321 15.08 1.13 -3.31
C GLU A 321 14.14 2.15 -3.96
N PRO A 322 13.28 2.84 -3.16
CA PRO A 322 12.35 3.81 -3.73
C PRO A 322 13.09 5.05 -4.18
N THR A 323 12.55 5.73 -5.19
CA THR A 323 13.03 7.04 -5.62
C THR A 323 11.86 7.95 -5.94
N ILE A 324 11.98 9.22 -5.58
CA ILE A 324 11.02 10.27 -5.90
C ILE A 324 11.69 11.43 -6.66
N VAL A 325 13.00 11.60 -6.52
CA VAL A 325 13.79 12.55 -7.30
C VAL A 325 14.51 11.81 -8.42
N GLU A 326 14.18 12.14 -9.65
CA GLU A 326 14.86 11.55 -10.81
C GLU A 326 16.19 12.26 -11.11
N ARG A 327 16.20 13.59 -11.01
CA ARG A 327 17.37 14.41 -11.35
C ARG A 327 17.37 15.74 -10.58
N ILE A 328 18.57 16.21 -10.26
CA ILE A 328 18.80 17.58 -9.78
C ILE A 328 19.80 18.26 -10.72
N SER A 329 19.48 19.46 -11.19
CA SER A 329 20.36 20.27 -12.03
C SER A 329 20.47 21.69 -11.48
N ASP A 330 21.59 22.35 -11.78
CA ASP A 330 21.78 23.76 -11.49
C ASP A 330 21.14 24.67 -12.56
N GLU A 331 21.28 25.98 -12.40
CA GLU A 331 20.77 27.01 -13.32
C GLU A 331 21.36 26.89 -14.72
N LYS A 332 22.54 26.30 -14.86
CA LYS A 332 23.22 26.07 -16.14
C LYS A 332 22.84 24.74 -16.79
N GLY A 333 21.93 23.97 -16.15
CA GLY A 333 21.51 22.66 -16.60
C GLY A 333 22.53 21.54 -16.33
N VAL A 334 23.57 21.81 -15.52
CA VAL A 334 24.54 20.78 -15.11
C VAL A 334 23.84 19.79 -14.21
N ASN A 335 23.94 18.48 -14.53
CA ASN A 335 23.36 17.43 -13.73
C ASN A 335 24.20 17.20 -12.46
N LEU A 336 23.59 17.38 -11.30
CA LEU A 336 24.22 17.24 -9.98
C LEU A 336 23.79 15.95 -9.27
N TYR A 337 22.66 15.35 -9.68
CA TYR A 337 22.15 14.08 -9.19
C TYR A 337 21.31 13.40 -10.25
N GLN A 338 21.47 12.10 -10.36
CA GLN A 338 20.62 11.22 -11.19
C GLN A 338 20.33 9.95 -10.43
N SER A 339 19.05 9.66 -10.21
CA SER A 339 18.65 8.42 -9.55
C SER A 339 19.04 7.19 -10.38
N GLN A 340 19.40 6.12 -9.68
CA GLN A 340 19.68 4.81 -10.28
C GLN A 340 18.92 3.75 -9.49
N PRO A 341 18.21 2.81 -10.17
CA PRO A 341 17.55 1.71 -9.49
C PRO A 341 18.57 0.85 -8.71
N ALA A 342 18.27 0.58 -7.44
CA ALA A 342 19.10 -0.25 -6.59
C ALA A 342 18.26 -1.31 -5.86
N VAL A 343 18.82 -2.50 -5.64
CA VAL A 343 18.18 -3.57 -4.89
C VAL A 343 18.61 -3.51 -3.44
N VAL A 344 17.65 -3.34 -2.53
CA VAL A 344 17.90 -3.35 -1.08
C VAL A 344 18.16 -4.77 -0.59
N THR A 345 17.31 -5.72 -0.99
CA THR A 345 17.41 -7.13 -0.56
C THR A 345 16.57 -8.04 -1.45
N GLN A 346 16.84 -9.36 -1.36
CA GLN A 346 15.98 -10.41 -1.89
C GLN A 346 15.10 -10.94 -0.75
N ALA A 347 13.83 -10.51 -0.72
CA ALA A 347 12.90 -10.84 0.36
C ALA A 347 12.45 -12.30 0.37
N TYR A 348 12.39 -12.92 -0.82
CA TYR A 348 12.11 -14.35 -1.00
C TYR A 348 12.64 -14.82 -2.38
N ALA A 349 12.80 -16.11 -2.55
CA ALA A 349 13.37 -16.68 -3.77
C ALA A 349 12.45 -16.45 -5.00
N PRO A 350 13.00 -16.22 -6.20
CA PRO A 350 12.22 -15.93 -7.41
C PRO A 350 11.14 -16.95 -7.76
N HIS A 351 11.35 -18.25 -7.46
CA HIS A 351 10.39 -19.31 -7.72
C HIS A 351 9.09 -19.17 -6.91
N THR A 352 9.12 -18.50 -5.73
CA THR A 352 7.97 -18.26 -4.87
C THR A 352 7.03 -17.17 -5.44
N SER A 353 7.50 -16.36 -6.39
CA SER A 353 6.75 -15.20 -6.90
C SER A 353 5.42 -15.56 -7.56
N ALA A 354 5.35 -16.69 -8.26
CA ALA A 354 4.10 -17.14 -8.90
C ALA A 354 3.02 -17.40 -7.83
N ALA A 355 3.40 -18.04 -6.72
CA ALA A 355 2.51 -18.32 -5.60
C ALA A 355 2.09 -17.00 -4.89
N MET A 356 3.03 -16.10 -4.64
CA MET A 356 2.73 -14.79 -4.03
C MET A 356 1.76 -13.96 -4.88
N ARG A 357 1.96 -13.89 -6.19
CA ARG A 357 1.02 -13.22 -7.11
C ARG A 357 -0.36 -13.86 -7.11
N GLU A 358 -0.46 -15.19 -7.01
CA GLU A 358 -1.75 -15.88 -6.96
C GLU A 358 -2.49 -15.60 -5.65
N LEU A 359 -1.79 -15.45 -4.51
CA LEU A 359 -2.39 -15.00 -3.24
C LEU A 359 -3.05 -13.62 -3.41
N MET A 360 -2.35 -12.66 -4.02
CA MET A 360 -2.86 -11.32 -4.27
C MET A 360 -4.06 -11.34 -5.24
N LYS A 361 -3.97 -12.07 -6.35
CA LYS A 361 -5.08 -12.25 -7.30
C LYS A 361 -6.31 -12.85 -6.64
N THR A 362 -6.14 -13.85 -5.78
CA THR A 362 -7.25 -14.48 -5.06
C THR A 362 -7.92 -13.50 -4.09
N THR A 363 -7.16 -12.59 -3.47
CA THR A 363 -7.71 -11.53 -2.61
C THR A 363 -8.67 -10.62 -3.38
N ILE A 364 -8.36 -10.31 -4.63
CA ILE A 364 -9.23 -9.54 -5.54
C ILE A 364 -10.42 -10.38 -6.03
N ARG A 365 -10.21 -11.64 -6.41
CA ARG A 365 -11.23 -12.49 -7.02
C ARG A 365 -12.30 -12.97 -6.04
N SER A 366 -11.91 -13.41 -4.86
CA SER A 366 -12.79 -14.03 -3.86
C SER A 366 -12.58 -13.56 -2.42
N GLY A 367 -11.59 -12.69 -2.18
CA GLY A 367 -11.17 -12.23 -0.86
C GLY A 367 -11.83 -10.95 -0.39
N THR A 368 -11.11 -10.26 0.52
CA THR A 368 -11.61 -9.09 1.26
C THR A 368 -11.93 -7.88 0.39
N VAL A 369 -11.23 -7.72 -0.74
CA VAL A 369 -11.42 -6.58 -1.66
C VAL A 369 -12.29 -6.91 -2.89
N ARG A 370 -12.86 -8.12 -2.94
CA ARG A 370 -13.74 -8.55 -4.04
C ARG A 370 -14.82 -7.53 -4.38
N GLY A 371 -15.46 -6.95 -3.37
CA GLY A 371 -16.54 -5.98 -3.57
C GLY A 371 -16.08 -4.70 -4.23
N THR A 372 -14.90 -4.22 -3.87
CA THR A 372 -14.31 -2.98 -4.40
C THR A 372 -13.94 -3.14 -5.88
N PHE A 373 -13.30 -4.26 -6.23
CA PHE A 373 -12.82 -4.51 -7.60
C PHE A 373 -13.84 -5.18 -8.52
N ARG A 374 -15.09 -5.40 -8.05
CA ARG A 374 -16.12 -6.10 -8.86
C ARG A 374 -16.38 -5.43 -10.22
N LYS A 375 -16.32 -4.10 -10.28
CA LYS A 375 -16.56 -3.32 -11.51
C LYS A 375 -15.44 -3.43 -12.54
N TYR A 376 -14.23 -3.82 -12.11
CA TYR A 376 -13.01 -3.83 -12.93
C TYR A 376 -12.59 -5.26 -13.32
N ARG A 377 -13.47 -6.24 -13.11
CA ARG A 377 -13.24 -7.60 -13.56
C ARG A 377 -13.77 -7.72 -14.99
N ARG A 378 -12.91 -7.62 -15.90
CA ARG A 378 -13.07 -8.06 -17.28
C ARG A 378 -12.14 -9.21 -17.57
#